data_9886704654223a43a683823c1b711ff6
#
_entry.id   9886704654223a43a683823c1b711ff6
#
_cell.length_a   1.000
_cell.length_b   1.000
_cell.length_c   1.000
_cell.angle_alpha   90.00
_cell.angle_beta   90.00
_cell.angle_gamma   90.00
#
_symmetry.space_group_name_H-M   'P 1'
#
loop_
_entity.id
_entity.type
_entity.pdbx_description
1 polymer ?
#
loop_
_entity_poly.entity_id
_entity_poly.type
_entity_poly.pdbx_seq_one_letter_code
_entity_poly.pdbx_strand_id
1 'polypeptide(L)'
;GMLSEDKLTLAVRVAQIVSNPDEDLFDLLLNSGAAPTEDCEDKLFLEMMTARRDCPHELPKAAEAWVEQVMGENIVRGKEFDLATVVETESSAKTPLLLCSLPGYDASGKVLEIAKNKKIKSLSMGSGDGFALAEKYVLTAAKDGSWVLLRNIHLCPKFVVRLEKQLYSLRPSKSFRLFLTAEV
;
A
#
# COMPACT_ATOMS: atom_id res chain seq x y z
N GLY A 1 20.47 6.36 12.61
CA GLY A 1 21.09 6.22 13.91
C GLY A 1 21.31 4.74 14.18
N MET A 2 22.50 4.34 14.63
CA MET A 2 22.76 2.96 15.08
C MET A 2 21.92 2.69 16.34
N LEU A 3 21.21 1.59 16.35
CA LEU A 3 20.55 1.08 17.55
C LEU A 3 21.61 0.84 18.63
N SER A 4 21.31 1.20 19.90
CA SER A 4 22.20 0.88 21.01
C SER A 4 22.41 -0.66 21.09
N GLU A 5 23.54 -1.06 21.63
CA GLU A 5 23.92 -2.49 21.73
C GLU A 5 22.84 -3.30 22.48
N ASP A 6 22.16 -2.69 23.43
CA ASP A 6 21.04 -3.27 24.20
C ASP A 6 19.80 -3.49 23.31
N LYS A 7 19.46 -2.55 22.42
CA LYS A 7 18.33 -2.69 21.48
C LYS A 7 18.61 -3.74 20.41
N LEU A 8 19.86 -3.89 19.98
CA LEU A 8 20.26 -4.95 19.04
C LEU A 8 20.18 -6.34 19.72
N THR A 9 20.61 -6.45 20.94
CA THR A 9 20.53 -7.68 21.75
C THR A 9 19.09 -8.09 21.98
N LEU A 10 18.21 -7.12 22.28
CA LEU A 10 16.77 -7.35 22.43
C LEU A 10 16.14 -7.81 21.11
N ALA A 11 16.47 -7.17 20.00
CA ALA A 11 15.94 -7.53 18.68
C ALA A 11 16.37 -8.95 18.25
N VAL A 12 17.62 -9.36 18.52
CA VAL A 12 18.12 -10.71 18.24
C VAL A 12 17.41 -11.75 19.11
N ARG A 13 17.20 -11.46 20.40
CA ARG A 13 16.44 -12.33 21.30
C ARG A 13 14.98 -12.47 20.85
N VAL A 14 14.32 -11.39 20.48
CA VAL A 14 12.96 -11.41 19.93
C VAL A 14 12.89 -12.26 18.66
N ALA A 15 13.87 -12.14 17.76
CA ALA A 15 13.92 -12.96 16.55
C ALA A 15 14.10 -14.45 16.86
N GLN A 16 14.94 -14.80 17.84
CA GLN A 16 15.13 -16.19 18.28
C GLN A 16 13.86 -16.79 18.86
N ILE A 17 13.10 -16.00 19.58
CA ILE A 17 11.85 -16.38 20.26
C ILE A 17 10.71 -16.55 19.27
N VAL A 18 10.61 -15.66 18.26
CA VAL A 18 9.64 -15.81 17.15
C VAL A 18 9.91 -17.08 16.36
N SER A 19 11.18 -17.54 16.33
CA SER A 19 11.58 -18.77 15.63
C SER A 19 11.35 -20.05 16.42
N ASN A 20 11.10 -19.97 17.74
CA ASN A 20 10.93 -21.13 18.63
C ASN A 20 9.64 -20.99 19.45
N PRO A 21 8.47 -21.42 18.90
CA PRO A 21 7.17 -21.19 19.52
C PRO A 21 6.93 -21.96 20.82
N ASP A 22 7.78 -22.93 21.18
CA ASP A 22 7.58 -23.81 22.32
C ASP A 22 8.32 -23.36 23.61
N GLU A 23 9.15 -22.30 23.54
CA GLU A 23 9.78 -21.74 24.74
C GLU A 23 8.90 -20.63 25.32
N ASP A 24 8.61 -20.75 26.63
CA ASP A 24 7.82 -19.74 27.36
C ASP A 24 8.65 -18.47 27.56
N LEU A 25 8.46 -17.53 26.69
CA LEU A 25 9.20 -16.29 26.57
C LEU A 25 9.13 -15.41 27.79
N PHE A 26 7.99 -15.48 28.48
CA PHE A 26 7.72 -14.68 29.65
C PHE A 26 8.58 -15.13 30.82
N ASP A 27 8.79 -16.42 30.96
CA ASP A 27 9.69 -16.99 31.98
C ASP A 27 11.15 -16.64 31.71
N LEU A 28 11.56 -16.56 30.44
CA LEU A 28 12.90 -16.14 30.05
C LEU A 28 13.16 -14.66 30.34
N LEU A 29 12.19 -13.80 30.10
CA LEU A 29 12.27 -12.36 30.40
C LEU A 29 12.22 -12.07 31.91
N LEU A 30 11.34 -12.76 32.64
CA LEU A 30 11.26 -12.65 34.10
C LEU A 30 12.52 -13.19 34.81
N ASN A 31 13.10 -14.29 34.33
CA ASN A 31 14.31 -14.89 34.88
C ASN A 31 15.60 -14.17 34.48
N SER A 32 15.56 -13.30 33.45
CA SER A 32 16.73 -12.51 33.03
C SER A 32 17.04 -11.32 33.93
N GLY A 33 16.22 -11.06 34.97
CA GLY A 33 16.43 -9.96 35.92
C GLY A 33 16.28 -8.55 35.30
N ALA A 34 15.85 -8.46 34.03
CA ALA A 34 15.52 -7.20 33.39
C ALA A 34 14.14 -6.76 33.89
N ALA A 35 14.12 -6.05 35.00
CA ALA A 35 12.92 -5.32 35.40
C ALA A 35 12.56 -4.36 34.25
N PRO A 36 11.26 -4.28 33.86
CA PRO A 36 10.84 -3.29 32.89
C PRO A 36 11.27 -1.92 33.39
N THR A 37 12.09 -1.24 32.62
CA THR A 37 12.41 0.16 32.88
C THR A 37 11.12 0.94 32.78
N GLU A 38 11.02 2.09 33.49
CA GLU A 38 9.84 2.95 33.43
C GLU A 38 9.63 3.58 32.05
N ASP A 39 10.41 3.17 31.06
CA ASP A 39 10.32 3.63 29.68
C ASP A 39 9.03 3.11 29.01
N CYS A 40 8.31 4.03 28.40
CA CYS A 40 7.04 3.76 27.72
C CYS A 40 7.17 2.69 26.61
N GLU A 41 8.34 2.62 25.97
CA GLU A 41 8.64 1.64 24.90
C GLU A 41 8.63 0.20 25.42
N ASP A 42 9.25 -0.03 26.58
CA ASP A 42 9.34 -1.35 27.20
C ASP A 42 7.98 -1.83 27.68
N LYS A 43 7.16 -0.91 28.21
CA LYS A 43 5.79 -1.22 28.64
C LYS A 43 4.92 -1.66 27.47
N LEU A 44 4.94 -0.93 26.37
CA LEU A 44 4.17 -1.31 25.17
C LEU A 44 4.66 -2.61 24.56
N PHE A 45 5.95 -2.88 24.60
CA PHE A 45 6.50 -4.17 24.18
C PHE A 45 5.97 -5.33 25.04
N LEU A 46 5.96 -5.17 26.37
CA LEU A 46 5.39 -6.17 27.28
C LEU A 46 3.89 -6.37 27.05
N GLU A 47 3.13 -5.31 26.79
CA GLU A 47 1.71 -5.40 26.43
C GLU A 47 1.52 -6.22 25.14
N MET A 48 2.36 -5.99 24.13
CA MET A 48 2.33 -6.76 22.88
C MET A 48 2.63 -8.25 23.13
N MET A 49 3.63 -8.55 23.96
CA MET A 49 3.98 -9.94 24.30
C MET A 49 2.90 -10.62 25.12
N THR A 50 2.28 -9.91 26.07
CA THR A 50 1.14 -10.40 26.84
C THR A 50 -0.08 -10.65 25.96
N ALA A 51 -0.37 -9.75 25.03
CA ALA A 51 -1.45 -9.93 24.06
C ALA A 51 -1.22 -11.18 23.19
N ARG A 52 0.01 -11.45 22.77
CA ARG A 52 0.34 -12.65 22.01
C ARG A 52 -0.02 -13.94 22.76
N ARG A 53 0.23 -13.97 24.07
CA ARG A 53 -0.01 -15.17 24.90
C ARG A 53 -1.47 -15.32 25.29
N ASP A 54 -2.05 -14.25 25.85
CA ASP A 54 -3.35 -14.32 26.53
C ASP A 54 -4.53 -13.92 25.63
N CYS A 55 -4.31 -13.00 24.70
CA CYS A 55 -5.33 -12.42 23.83
C CYS A 55 -4.82 -12.24 22.39
N PRO A 56 -4.58 -13.32 21.61
CA PRO A 56 -3.99 -13.21 20.27
C PRO A 56 -4.72 -12.28 19.29
N HIS A 57 -6.01 -12.05 19.50
CA HIS A 57 -6.83 -11.14 18.70
C HIS A 57 -6.51 -9.65 18.95
N GLU A 58 -5.91 -9.32 20.09
CA GLU A 58 -5.46 -7.96 20.41
C GLU A 58 -4.02 -7.67 19.98
N LEU A 59 -3.28 -8.72 19.61
CA LEU A 59 -1.87 -8.60 19.18
C LEU A 59 -1.65 -7.56 18.06
N PRO A 60 -2.46 -7.48 17.01
CA PRO A 60 -2.25 -6.46 15.97
C PRO A 60 -2.31 -5.04 16.52
N LYS A 61 -3.28 -4.76 17.40
CA LYS A 61 -3.45 -3.45 18.02
C LYS A 61 -2.29 -3.09 18.97
N ALA A 62 -1.84 -4.06 19.77
CA ALA A 62 -0.69 -3.87 20.67
C ALA A 62 0.61 -3.66 19.88
N ALA A 63 0.79 -4.41 18.77
CA ALA A 63 1.92 -4.25 17.88
C ALA A 63 1.91 -2.88 17.18
N GLU A 64 0.76 -2.41 16.71
CA GLU A 64 0.60 -1.07 16.15
C GLU A 64 1.03 0.01 17.14
N ALA A 65 0.56 -0.06 18.38
CA ALA A 65 0.90 0.92 19.42
C ALA A 65 2.42 0.95 19.70
N TRP A 66 3.05 -0.21 19.74
CA TRP A 66 4.50 -0.30 19.95
C TRP A 66 5.27 0.26 18.76
N VAL A 67 4.90 -0.10 17.53
CA VAL A 67 5.54 0.41 16.30
C VAL A 67 5.36 1.92 16.18
N GLU A 68 4.17 2.46 16.50
CA GLU A 68 3.88 3.89 16.49
C GLU A 68 4.82 4.65 17.44
N GLN A 69 5.05 4.10 18.64
CA GLN A 69 5.92 4.71 19.63
C GLN A 69 7.41 4.66 19.25
N VAL A 70 7.87 3.52 18.72
CA VAL A 70 9.30 3.29 18.42
C VAL A 70 9.71 3.89 17.07
N MET A 71 8.85 3.82 16.06
CA MET A 71 9.16 4.19 14.68
C MET A 71 8.43 5.44 14.20
N GLY A 72 7.45 5.92 14.97
CA GLY A 72 6.65 7.09 14.70
C GLY A 72 5.30 6.80 14.03
N GLU A 73 4.34 7.70 14.25
CA GLU A 73 2.95 7.59 13.80
C GLU A 73 2.79 7.35 12.29
N ASN A 74 3.70 7.89 11.49
CA ASN A 74 3.62 7.82 10.03
C ASN A 74 3.82 6.43 9.43
N ILE A 75 4.27 5.45 10.23
CA ILE A 75 4.55 4.08 9.76
C ILE A 75 3.32 3.20 9.91
N VAL A 76 2.59 3.37 11.00
CA VAL A 76 1.39 2.57 11.31
C VAL A 76 0.16 3.14 10.63
N ARG A 77 -0.03 4.45 10.74
CA ARG A 77 -1.09 5.14 10.01
C ARG A 77 -0.61 5.40 8.62
N GLY A 78 -0.98 4.54 7.68
CA GLY A 78 -0.80 4.84 6.26
C GLY A 78 -1.26 6.26 6.01
N LYS A 79 -0.43 7.10 5.41
CA LYS A 79 -0.83 8.46 5.02
C LYS A 79 -2.14 8.34 4.28
N GLU A 80 -3.18 9.02 4.75
CA GLU A 80 -4.38 9.21 3.94
C GLU A 80 -3.93 9.94 2.67
N PHE A 81 -3.79 9.18 1.59
CA PHE A 81 -3.43 9.75 0.31
C PHE A 81 -4.66 10.46 -0.26
N ASP A 82 -4.58 11.77 -0.33
CA ASP A 82 -5.48 12.52 -1.18
C ASP A 82 -5.12 12.23 -2.65
N LEU A 83 -6.01 11.52 -3.34
CA LEU A 83 -5.78 11.14 -4.73
C LEU A 83 -5.58 12.36 -5.64
N ALA A 84 -6.20 13.51 -5.34
CA ALA A 84 -6.00 14.72 -6.11
C ALA A 84 -4.55 15.20 -6.03
N THR A 85 -4.00 15.23 -4.83
CA THR A 85 -2.59 15.58 -4.59
C THR A 85 -1.64 14.60 -5.29
N VAL A 86 -1.89 13.29 -5.21
CA VAL A 86 -1.08 12.28 -5.91
C VAL A 86 -1.11 12.47 -7.42
N VAL A 87 -2.27 12.77 -8.00
CA VAL A 87 -2.42 13.04 -9.43
C VAL A 87 -1.61 14.27 -9.85
N GLU A 88 -1.50 15.28 -9.01
CA GLU A 88 -0.76 16.50 -9.32
C GLU A 88 0.75 16.35 -9.12
N THR A 89 1.16 15.64 -8.06
CA THR A 89 2.57 15.59 -7.66
C THR A 89 3.33 14.39 -8.22
N GLU A 90 2.68 13.22 -8.31
CA GLU A 90 3.34 11.97 -8.63
C GLU A 90 3.00 11.42 -10.02
N SER A 91 1.79 11.75 -10.56
CA SER A 91 1.42 11.27 -11.88
C SER A 91 1.95 12.17 -12.99
N SER A 92 2.33 11.56 -14.08
CA SER A 92 2.73 12.26 -15.30
C SER A 92 2.05 11.68 -16.54
N ALA A 93 2.24 12.34 -17.66
CA ALA A 93 1.73 11.83 -18.94
C ALA A 93 2.32 10.46 -19.32
N LYS A 94 3.45 10.06 -18.74
CA LYS A 94 4.11 8.77 -18.98
C LYS A 94 3.99 7.79 -17.82
N THR A 95 3.53 8.25 -16.65
CA THR A 95 3.41 7.45 -15.44
C THR A 95 1.94 7.22 -15.13
N PRO A 96 1.38 6.05 -15.47
CA PRO A 96 0.00 5.71 -15.13
C PRO A 96 -0.15 5.53 -13.62
N LEU A 97 -1.35 5.78 -13.10
CA LEU A 97 -1.72 5.48 -11.72
C LEU A 97 -2.53 4.19 -11.66
N LEU A 98 -2.05 3.24 -10.87
CA LEU A 98 -2.78 2.00 -10.57
C LEU A 98 -3.40 2.11 -9.18
N LEU A 99 -4.73 1.99 -9.12
CA LEU A 99 -5.50 1.92 -7.88
C LEU A 99 -5.86 0.45 -7.62
N CYS A 100 -5.28 -0.10 -6.57
CA CYS A 100 -5.61 -1.43 -6.08
C CYS A 100 -6.69 -1.33 -4.99
N SER A 101 -7.71 -2.15 -5.08
CA SER A 101 -8.80 -2.20 -4.12
C SER A 101 -9.10 -3.61 -3.67
N LEU A 102 -9.66 -3.74 -2.48
CA LEU A 102 -10.21 -5.02 -2.01
C LEU A 102 -11.44 -5.39 -2.85
N PRO A 103 -11.74 -6.69 -2.98
CA PRO A 103 -12.93 -7.16 -3.68
C PRO A 103 -14.21 -6.48 -3.18
N GLY A 104 -15.03 -6.01 -4.12
CA GLY A 104 -16.26 -5.29 -3.81
C GLY A 104 -16.13 -3.79 -3.57
N TYR A 105 -14.91 -3.24 -3.58
CA TYR A 105 -14.68 -1.79 -3.52
C TYR A 105 -14.27 -1.24 -4.88
N ASP A 106 -15.07 -0.33 -5.45
CA ASP A 106 -14.77 0.30 -6.74
C ASP A 106 -14.03 1.64 -6.56
N ALA A 107 -12.72 1.64 -6.79
CA ALA A 107 -11.88 2.83 -6.74
C ALA A 107 -12.16 3.82 -7.90
N SER A 108 -12.89 3.41 -8.93
CA SER A 108 -13.16 4.26 -10.10
C SER A 108 -13.98 5.50 -9.78
N GLY A 109 -14.85 5.42 -8.77
CA GLY A 109 -15.64 6.57 -8.30
C GLY A 109 -14.78 7.75 -7.86
N LYS A 110 -13.69 7.50 -7.13
CA LYS A 110 -12.74 8.53 -6.69
C LYS A 110 -12.05 9.22 -7.88
N VAL A 111 -11.68 8.45 -8.91
CA VAL A 111 -11.07 9.01 -10.12
C VAL A 111 -12.05 9.89 -10.87
N LEU A 112 -13.30 9.44 -11.02
CA LEU A 112 -14.35 10.20 -11.70
C LEU A 112 -14.71 11.49 -10.95
N GLU A 113 -14.62 11.46 -9.62
CA GLU A 113 -14.85 12.63 -8.78
C GLU A 113 -13.79 13.71 -9.00
N ILE A 114 -12.52 13.35 -9.05
CA ILE A 114 -11.42 14.30 -9.36
C ILE A 114 -11.52 14.79 -10.81
N ALA A 115 -12.00 13.93 -11.70
CA ALA A 115 -12.13 14.26 -13.12
C ALA A 115 -13.36 15.10 -13.49
N LYS A 116 -14.18 15.58 -12.53
CA LYS A 116 -15.43 16.33 -12.80
C LYS A 116 -15.27 17.45 -13.83
N ASN A 117 -14.11 18.12 -13.85
CA ASN A 117 -13.80 19.22 -14.76
C ASN A 117 -12.84 18.82 -15.89
N LYS A 118 -12.59 17.54 -16.08
CA LYS A 118 -11.68 17.02 -17.11
C LYS A 118 -12.42 16.10 -18.07
N LYS A 119 -11.98 16.09 -19.32
CA LYS A 119 -12.49 15.12 -20.30
C LYS A 119 -11.89 13.75 -20.01
N ILE A 120 -12.71 12.83 -19.52
CA ILE A 120 -12.30 11.46 -19.19
C ILE A 120 -13.10 10.43 -19.98
N LYS A 121 -12.42 9.39 -20.46
CA LYS A 121 -13.03 8.20 -21.07
C LYS A 121 -12.82 7.01 -20.12
N SER A 122 -13.89 6.33 -19.75
CA SER A 122 -13.85 5.16 -18.87
C SER A 122 -14.25 3.91 -19.65
N LEU A 123 -13.53 2.81 -19.42
CA LEU A 123 -13.80 1.51 -20.03
C LEU A 123 -13.52 0.39 -19.03
N SER A 124 -14.43 -0.60 -18.95
CA SER A 124 -14.21 -1.82 -18.18
C SER A 124 -13.60 -2.89 -19.05
N MET A 125 -12.56 -3.57 -18.56
CA MET A 125 -11.75 -4.52 -19.33
C MET A 125 -12.29 -5.96 -19.31
N GLY A 126 -13.47 -6.19 -18.74
CA GLY A 126 -14.05 -7.55 -18.59
C GLY A 126 -14.60 -8.19 -19.87
N SER A 127 -14.66 -7.47 -21.00
CA SER A 127 -15.19 -7.99 -22.26
C SER A 127 -14.10 -8.08 -23.34
N GLY A 128 -14.10 -9.17 -24.14
CA GLY A 128 -13.06 -9.46 -25.14
C GLY A 128 -12.84 -8.37 -26.20
N ASP A 129 -13.89 -7.64 -26.56
CA ASP A 129 -13.82 -6.53 -27.54
C ASP A 129 -13.25 -5.22 -26.94
N GLY A 130 -13.06 -5.18 -25.62
CA GLY A 130 -12.57 -4.01 -24.91
C GLY A 130 -11.13 -3.60 -25.26
N PHE A 131 -10.28 -4.52 -25.69
CA PHE A 131 -8.85 -4.25 -25.89
C PHE A 131 -8.58 -3.25 -27.02
N ALA A 132 -9.20 -3.45 -28.18
CA ALA A 132 -9.04 -2.53 -29.32
C ALA A 132 -9.60 -1.13 -28.99
N LEU A 133 -10.71 -1.09 -28.26
CA LEU A 133 -11.31 0.17 -27.82
C LEU A 133 -10.45 0.87 -26.77
N ALA A 134 -9.87 0.13 -25.81
CA ALA A 134 -8.94 0.65 -24.82
C ALA A 134 -7.72 1.28 -25.48
N GLU A 135 -7.10 0.59 -26.43
CA GLU A 135 -5.96 1.13 -27.20
C GLU A 135 -6.33 2.41 -27.96
N LYS A 136 -7.48 2.41 -28.62
CA LYS A 136 -7.98 3.59 -29.32
C LYS A 136 -8.20 4.77 -28.33
N TYR A 137 -8.73 4.49 -27.15
CA TYR A 137 -8.94 5.54 -26.14
C TYR A 137 -7.61 6.10 -25.65
N VAL A 138 -6.64 5.23 -25.34
CA VAL A 138 -5.30 5.65 -24.89
C VAL A 138 -4.59 6.45 -25.97
N LEU A 139 -4.59 5.98 -27.23
CA LEU A 139 -3.95 6.69 -28.34
C LEU A 139 -4.57 8.06 -28.62
N THR A 140 -5.90 8.14 -28.57
CA THR A 140 -6.62 9.40 -28.81
C THR A 140 -6.38 10.37 -27.66
N ALA A 141 -6.50 9.88 -26.42
CA ALA A 141 -6.32 10.70 -25.23
C ALA A 141 -4.87 11.20 -25.07
N ALA A 142 -3.90 10.37 -25.44
CA ALA A 142 -2.50 10.78 -25.44
C ALA A 142 -2.23 11.96 -26.39
N LYS A 143 -2.97 12.07 -27.49
CA LYS A 143 -2.85 13.18 -28.44
C LYS A 143 -3.60 14.44 -27.96
N ASP A 144 -4.85 14.27 -27.53
CA ASP A 144 -5.73 15.39 -27.17
C ASP A 144 -5.57 15.85 -25.71
N GLY A 145 -4.79 15.12 -24.90
CA GLY A 145 -4.53 15.46 -23.50
C GLY A 145 -5.67 15.14 -22.55
N SER A 146 -6.65 14.34 -22.98
CA SER A 146 -7.74 13.88 -22.12
C SER A 146 -7.29 12.75 -21.20
N TRP A 147 -8.14 12.40 -20.23
CA TRP A 147 -7.88 11.34 -19.27
C TRP A 147 -8.51 10.02 -19.71
N VAL A 148 -7.91 8.91 -19.29
CA VAL A 148 -8.45 7.56 -19.54
C VAL A 148 -8.46 6.78 -18.25
N LEU A 149 -9.55 6.07 -17.98
CA LEU A 149 -9.72 5.15 -16.87
C LEU A 149 -10.04 3.76 -17.41
N LEU A 150 -9.12 2.81 -17.23
CA LEU A 150 -9.33 1.41 -17.55
C LEU A 150 -9.58 0.64 -16.27
N ARG A 151 -10.79 0.06 -16.16
CA ARG A 151 -11.23 -0.64 -14.96
C ARG A 151 -11.01 -2.14 -15.09
N ASN A 152 -10.71 -2.76 -13.93
CA ASN A 152 -10.58 -4.22 -13.81
C ASN A 152 -9.50 -4.82 -14.71
N ILE A 153 -8.32 -4.18 -14.74
CA ILE A 153 -7.21 -4.64 -15.59
C ILE A 153 -6.64 -5.99 -15.15
N HIS A 154 -6.88 -6.42 -13.91
CA HIS A 154 -6.50 -7.73 -13.40
C HIS A 154 -7.12 -8.87 -14.20
N LEU A 155 -8.26 -8.65 -14.86
CA LEU A 155 -8.91 -9.64 -15.75
C LEU A 155 -8.19 -9.84 -17.07
N CYS A 156 -7.23 -8.99 -17.43
CA CYS A 156 -6.57 -9.03 -18.74
C CYS A 156 -5.05 -8.78 -18.68
N PRO A 157 -4.27 -9.63 -17.99
CA PRO A 157 -2.84 -9.43 -17.80
C PRO A 157 -2.05 -9.33 -19.10
N LYS A 158 -2.44 -10.08 -20.14
CA LYS A 158 -1.80 -9.99 -21.47
C LYS A 158 -1.95 -8.62 -22.12
N PHE A 159 -3.08 -7.95 -21.90
CA PHE A 159 -3.30 -6.59 -22.37
C PHE A 159 -2.42 -5.58 -21.63
N VAL A 160 -2.23 -5.76 -20.32
CA VAL A 160 -1.38 -4.86 -19.51
C VAL A 160 0.05 -4.84 -20.02
N VAL A 161 0.63 -5.99 -20.33
CA VAL A 161 1.99 -6.08 -20.92
C VAL A 161 2.08 -5.37 -22.28
N ARG A 162 1.02 -5.48 -23.08
CA ARG A 162 0.96 -4.79 -24.38
C ARG A 162 0.79 -3.28 -24.20
N LEU A 163 -0.05 -2.86 -23.28
CA LEU A 163 -0.26 -1.45 -22.92
C LEU A 163 1.02 -0.80 -22.43
N GLU A 164 1.79 -1.47 -21.58
CA GLU A 164 3.08 -1.00 -21.09
C GLU A 164 4.04 -0.71 -22.24
N LYS A 165 4.23 -1.67 -23.16
CA LYS A 165 5.10 -1.49 -24.34
C LYS A 165 4.63 -0.31 -25.20
N GLN A 166 3.34 -0.12 -25.33
CA GLN A 166 2.75 0.98 -26.08
C GLN A 166 3.03 2.33 -25.40
N LEU A 167 2.89 2.42 -24.07
CA LEU A 167 3.16 3.64 -23.30
C LEU A 167 4.62 4.11 -23.46
N TYR A 168 5.59 3.20 -23.50
CA TYR A 168 7.00 3.56 -23.74
C TYR A 168 7.23 4.22 -25.12
N SER A 169 6.46 3.84 -26.12
CA SER A 169 6.58 4.39 -27.48
C SER A 169 5.79 5.68 -27.68
N LEU A 170 4.85 6.00 -26.79
CA LEU A 170 4.00 7.19 -26.92
C LEU A 170 4.74 8.47 -26.57
N ARG A 171 4.35 9.54 -27.27
CA ARG A 171 4.68 10.93 -26.91
C ARG A 171 3.41 11.67 -26.52
N PRO A 172 2.92 11.45 -25.28
CA PRO A 172 1.65 11.99 -24.87
C PRO A 172 1.73 13.49 -24.58
N SER A 173 0.59 14.17 -24.72
CA SER A 173 0.38 15.54 -24.24
C SER A 173 0.62 15.61 -22.73
N LYS A 174 1.15 16.72 -22.23
CA LYS A 174 1.45 16.94 -20.80
C LYS A 174 0.23 16.78 -19.87
N SER A 175 -0.97 17.06 -20.38
CA SER A 175 -2.24 16.96 -19.65
C SER A 175 -2.85 15.55 -19.65
N PHE A 176 -2.33 14.61 -20.45
CA PHE A 176 -2.78 13.23 -20.48
C PHE A 176 -2.54 12.54 -19.13
N ARG A 177 -3.54 11.79 -18.66
CA ARG A 177 -3.41 10.91 -17.49
C ARG A 177 -4.09 9.58 -17.77
N LEU A 178 -3.45 8.51 -17.33
CA LEU A 178 -3.97 7.15 -17.44
C LEU A 178 -4.15 6.57 -16.02
N PHE A 179 -5.37 6.17 -15.75
CA PHE A 179 -5.76 5.51 -14.50
C PHE A 179 -6.13 4.06 -14.80
N LEU A 180 -5.68 3.18 -13.94
CA LEU A 180 -5.94 1.75 -14.00
C LEU A 180 -6.55 1.33 -12.66
N THR A 181 -7.56 0.46 -12.65
CA THR A 181 -8.04 -0.16 -11.42
C THR A 181 -7.88 -1.66 -11.47
N ALA A 182 -7.51 -2.26 -10.33
CA ALA A 182 -7.42 -3.69 -10.14
C ALA A 182 -7.98 -4.08 -8.77
N GLU A 183 -8.57 -5.26 -8.70
CA GLU A 183 -8.88 -5.93 -7.42
C GLU A 183 -7.73 -6.86 -7.06
N VAL A 184 -7.37 -6.88 -5.76
CA VAL A 184 -6.24 -7.66 -5.22
C VAL A 184 -6.72 -8.56 -4.09
#